data_b5ab5e5e41aa34a936e79fa928881b0c
#
_entry.id   b5ab5e5e41aa34a936e79fa928881b0c
#
_cell.length_a   1.000
_cell.length_b   1.000
_cell.length_c   1.000
_cell.angle_alpha   90.00
_cell.angle_beta   90.00
_cell.angle_gamma   90.00
#
_symmetry.space_group_name_H-M   'P 1'
#
loop_
_entity.id
_entity.type
_entity.pdbx_description
1 polymer ?
#
loop_
_entity_poly.entity_id
_entity_poly.type
_entity_poly.pdbx_seq_one_letter_code
_entity_poly.pdbx_strand_id
1 'polypeptide(L)'
;VAMRLLTGTASWTDPTLLACGRFYPPEVRSAEARLRFYASRFPMAEVDSSYYAMPTAENAYLWAQRTPDDFVFNIKAFRLFTGHQTPLSALPADIRRELPDWPEPVIYHDRMPADLRDELWRRYQLALEPLRMTGKLGAVHFQFPPWIRRAARGRARVADCARRMEEHLVSVEFRHRSWFESPSATTDTLAFERDLGVVHTVVDSPQGFDNTVPAVWECTHPELTLLRLHGRNTAAWNVSGAASSGRFQYEYSEQELAELAERFARLAAQSAQAHAVFNTNFEDQGMRNAAAFAAALAPA
;
A
#
# COMPACT_ATOMS: atom_id res chain seq x y z
N VAL A 1 -16.15 15.34 -14.78
CA VAL A 1 -16.34 14.29 -13.75
C VAL A 1 -15.91 14.90 -12.43
N ALA A 2 -16.78 14.84 -11.41
CA ALA A 2 -16.41 15.31 -10.08
C ALA A 2 -15.26 14.46 -9.54
N MET A 3 -14.23 15.10 -8.97
CA MET A 3 -13.10 14.44 -8.33
C MET A 3 -13.59 13.55 -7.18
N ARG A 4 -13.07 12.32 -7.09
CA ARG A 4 -13.43 11.38 -6.02
C ARG A 4 -12.34 11.39 -4.95
N LEU A 5 -12.72 11.80 -3.74
CA LEU A 5 -11.86 11.70 -2.55
C LEU A 5 -12.27 10.45 -1.76
N LEU A 6 -11.37 9.47 -1.65
CA LEU A 6 -11.61 8.23 -0.95
C LEU A 6 -10.64 8.10 0.23
N THR A 7 -11.17 7.77 1.39
CA THR A 7 -10.38 7.52 2.60
C THR A 7 -10.67 6.11 3.11
N GLY A 8 -9.63 5.40 3.48
CA GLY A 8 -9.72 4.07 4.04
C GLY A 8 -8.49 3.68 4.82
N THR A 9 -8.37 2.40 5.11
CA THR A 9 -7.27 1.85 5.91
C THR A 9 -6.51 0.76 5.16
N ALA A 10 -5.26 0.56 5.55
CA ALA A 10 -4.49 -0.61 5.17
C ALA A 10 -4.94 -1.79 6.06
N SER A 11 -5.53 -2.80 5.46
CA SER A 11 -6.19 -3.91 6.15
C SER A 11 -7.51 -3.53 6.84
N TRP A 12 -8.36 -4.53 7.05
CA TRP A 12 -9.61 -4.44 7.83
C TRP A 12 -9.75 -5.61 8.80
N THR A 13 -8.73 -6.43 8.94
CA THR A 13 -8.71 -7.65 9.77
C THR A 13 -7.43 -7.78 10.60
N ASP A 14 -6.78 -6.66 10.93
CA ASP A 14 -5.63 -6.69 11.82
C ASP A 14 -6.01 -7.37 13.15
N PRO A 15 -5.16 -8.26 13.69
CA PRO A 15 -5.46 -8.96 14.94
C PRO A 15 -5.78 -8.04 16.12
N THR A 16 -5.10 -6.90 16.23
CA THR A 16 -5.37 -5.94 17.32
C THR A 16 -6.71 -5.25 17.14
N LEU A 17 -7.11 -4.97 15.91
CA LEU A 17 -8.44 -4.43 15.58
C LEU A 17 -9.54 -5.40 15.99
N LEU A 18 -9.38 -6.67 15.65
CA LEU A 18 -10.36 -7.70 16.01
C LEU A 18 -10.44 -7.91 17.53
N ALA A 19 -9.28 -7.91 18.19
CA ALA A 19 -9.20 -8.13 19.64
C ALA A 19 -9.78 -6.97 20.46
N CYS A 20 -9.67 -5.74 20.01
CA CYS A 20 -10.15 -4.58 20.75
C CYS A 20 -11.69 -4.50 20.87
N GLY A 21 -12.42 -5.12 19.96
CA GLY A 21 -13.88 -5.22 19.99
C GLY A 21 -14.65 -3.91 19.84
N ARG A 22 -13.98 -2.81 19.42
CA ARG A 22 -14.61 -1.49 19.34
C ARG A 22 -15.11 -1.13 17.94
N PHE A 23 -14.52 -1.69 16.89
CA PHE A 23 -14.91 -1.38 15.51
C PHE A 23 -16.01 -2.31 15.01
N TYR A 24 -15.77 -3.62 15.05
CA TYR A 24 -16.76 -4.61 14.63
C TYR A 24 -17.74 -4.93 15.74
N PRO A 25 -19.06 -4.88 15.48
CA PRO A 25 -20.07 -5.40 16.41
C PRO A 25 -19.84 -6.88 16.73
N PRO A 26 -20.28 -7.36 17.92
CA PRO A 26 -20.03 -8.74 18.36
C PRO A 26 -20.56 -9.83 17.43
N GLU A 27 -21.63 -9.54 16.68
CA GLU A 27 -22.23 -10.46 15.67
C GLU A 27 -21.44 -10.53 14.37
N VAL A 28 -20.59 -9.56 14.08
CA VAL A 28 -19.79 -9.49 12.84
C VAL A 28 -18.51 -10.32 13.00
N ARG A 29 -18.59 -11.61 12.68
CA ARG A 29 -17.49 -12.56 12.94
C ARG A 29 -16.90 -13.23 11.72
N SER A 30 -17.68 -13.44 10.66
CA SER A 30 -17.18 -14.05 9.43
C SER A 30 -16.36 -13.09 8.59
N ALA A 31 -15.50 -13.62 7.71
CA ALA A 31 -14.75 -12.81 6.76
C ALA A 31 -15.67 -11.96 5.87
N GLU A 32 -16.77 -12.53 5.42
CA GLU A 32 -17.78 -11.83 4.63
C GLU A 32 -18.45 -10.71 5.43
N ALA A 33 -18.94 -11.01 6.64
CA ALA A 33 -19.59 -10.01 7.48
C ALA A 33 -18.67 -8.83 7.81
N ARG A 34 -17.40 -9.10 8.08
CA ARG A 34 -16.38 -8.06 8.36
C ARG A 34 -16.16 -7.15 7.15
N LEU A 35 -15.97 -7.72 5.96
CA LEU A 35 -15.76 -6.89 4.78
C LEU A 35 -16.99 -6.08 4.42
N ARG A 36 -18.20 -6.68 4.49
CA ARG A 36 -19.45 -5.94 4.29
C ARG A 36 -19.62 -4.80 5.31
N PHE A 37 -19.31 -5.04 6.57
CA PHE A 37 -19.36 -4.00 7.59
C PHE A 37 -18.34 -2.89 7.31
N TYR A 38 -17.08 -3.25 7.03
CA TYR A 38 -16.04 -2.28 6.68
C TYR A 38 -16.46 -1.41 5.50
N ALA A 39 -16.95 -2.02 4.42
CA ALA A 39 -17.37 -1.32 3.21
C ALA A 39 -18.63 -0.45 3.43
N SER A 40 -19.40 -0.67 4.49
CA SER A 40 -20.48 0.23 4.90
C SER A 40 -19.98 1.50 5.59
N ARG A 41 -18.71 1.53 6.01
CA ARG A 41 -18.07 2.64 6.73
C ARG A 41 -17.05 3.40 5.89
N PHE A 42 -16.36 2.70 4.98
CA PHE A 42 -15.31 3.28 4.15
C PHE A 42 -15.51 2.91 2.67
N PRO A 43 -15.21 3.84 1.75
CA PRO A 43 -15.38 3.61 0.31
C PRO A 43 -14.22 2.84 -0.32
N MET A 44 -13.14 2.62 0.41
CA MET A 44 -11.96 1.93 -0.09
C MET A 44 -11.20 1.20 1.03
N ALA A 45 -10.38 0.24 0.61
CA ALA A 45 -9.39 -0.41 1.47
C ALA A 45 -8.10 -0.67 0.70
N GLU A 46 -6.98 -0.76 1.41
CA GLU A 46 -5.74 -1.35 0.91
C GLU A 46 -5.63 -2.80 1.40
N VAL A 47 -5.38 -3.71 0.48
CA VAL A 47 -5.13 -5.12 0.80
C VAL A 47 -3.65 -5.30 1.11
N ASP A 48 -3.32 -5.62 2.35
CA ASP A 48 -1.95 -5.86 2.80
C ASP A 48 -1.55 -7.34 2.79
N SER A 49 -2.52 -8.26 2.86
CA SER A 49 -2.26 -9.71 2.84
C SER A 49 -1.52 -10.16 1.58
N SER A 50 -1.74 -9.49 0.47
CA SER A 50 -1.07 -9.74 -0.81
C SER A 50 0.44 -9.44 -0.82
N TYR A 51 0.93 -8.70 0.16
CA TYR A 51 2.37 -8.52 0.39
C TYR A 51 3.02 -9.78 0.96
N TYR A 52 2.35 -10.45 1.90
CA TYR A 52 2.88 -11.61 2.61
C TYR A 52 2.75 -12.92 1.84
N ALA A 53 1.72 -13.05 1.02
CA ALA A 53 1.45 -14.21 0.20
C ALA A 53 0.78 -13.79 -1.12
N MET A 54 0.98 -14.58 -2.17
CA MET A 54 0.34 -14.33 -3.46
C MET A 54 -1.19 -14.29 -3.30
N PRO A 55 -1.87 -13.26 -3.80
CA PRO A 55 -3.33 -13.24 -3.83
C PRO A 55 -3.86 -14.33 -4.76
N THR A 56 -5.13 -14.69 -4.58
CA THR A 56 -5.83 -15.62 -5.46
C THR A 56 -6.99 -14.95 -6.16
N ALA A 57 -7.31 -15.40 -7.38
CA ALA A 57 -8.47 -14.91 -8.11
C ALA A 57 -9.78 -15.18 -7.35
N GLU A 58 -9.85 -16.28 -6.61
CA GLU A 58 -11.01 -16.62 -5.76
C GLU A 58 -11.21 -15.56 -4.67
N ASN A 59 -10.16 -15.21 -3.93
CA ASN A 59 -10.24 -14.16 -2.91
C ASN A 59 -10.62 -12.81 -3.52
N ALA A 60 -10.02 -12.44 -4.63
CA ALA A 60 -10.33 -11.19 -5.33
C ALA A 60 -11.80 -11.14 -5.79
N TYR A 61 -12.31 -12.26 -6.30
CA TYR A 61 -13.71 -12.40 -6.64
C TYR A 61 -14.63 -12.22 -5.41
N LEU A 62 -14.32 -12.87 -4.30
CA LEU A 62 -15.08 -12.73 -3.06
C LEU A 62 -15.03 -11.30 -2.51
N TRP A 63 -13.90 -10.62 -2.59
CA TRP A 63 -13.82 -9.20 -2.21
C TRP A 63 -14.74 -8.33 -3.08
N ALA A 64 -14.75 -8.56 -4.38
CA ALA A 64 -15.64 -7.84 -5.29
C ALA A 64 -17.11 -8.08 -4.96
N GLN A 65 -17.50 -9.32 -4.65
CA GLN A 65 -18.87 -9.71 -4.32
C GLN A 65 -19.37 -9.13 -2.98
N ARG A 66 -18.46 -8.88 -2.06
CA ARG A 66 -18.75 -8.45 -0.67
C ARG A 66 -18.74 -6.94 -0.46
N THR A 67 -18.59 -6.17 -1.52
CA THR A 67 -18.46 -4.71 -1.45
C THR A 67 -19.40 -4.03 -2.45
N PRO A 68 -19.81 -2.77 -2.19
CA PRO A 68 -20.60 -1.98 -3.14
C PRO A 68 -19.90 -1.82 -4.50
N ASP A 69 -20.68 -1.52 -5.54
CA ASP A 69 -20.17 -1.42 -6.92
C ASP A 69 -19.10 -0.33 -7.10
N ASP A 70 -19.15 0.72 -6.32
CA ASP A 70 -18.20 1.83 -6.34
C ASP A 70 -17.04 1.70 -5.35
N PHE A 71 -16.93 0.58 -4.63
CA PHE A 71 -15.84 0.32 -3.69
C PHE A 71 -14.52 0.11 -4.42
N VAL A 72 -13.42 0.61 -3.85
CA VAL A 72 -12.09 0.52 -4.45
C VAL A 72 -11.13 -0.24 -3.54
N PHE A 73 -10.39 -1.18 -4.13
CA PHE A 73 -9.27 -1.86 -3.49
C PHE A 73 -7.95 -1.38 -4.11
N ASN A 74 -7.05 -0.83 -3.28
CA ASN A 74 -5.64 -0.77 -3.61
C ASN A 74 -4.99 -2.08 -3.14
N ILE A 75 -4.13 -2.65 -3.95
CA ILE A 75 -3.52 -3.97 -3.68
C ILE A 75 -2.02 -3.79 -3.50
N LYS A 76 -1.50 -4.18 -2.34
CA LYS A 76 -0.06 -4.12 -2.08
C LYS A 76 0.66 -5.23 -2.83
N ALA A 77 1.73 -4.87 -3.54
CA ALA A 77 2.50 -5.83 -4.32
C ALA A 77 3.17 -6.89 -3.43
N PHE A 78 3.28 -8.10 -3.95
CA PHE A 78 3.95 -9.21 -3.27
C PHE A 78 5.42 -8.86 -2.97
N ARG A 79 5.85 -9.15 -1.78
CA ARG A 79 7.15 -8.73 -1.24
C ARG A 79 8.35 -9.15 -2.08
N LEU A 80 8.27 -10.27 -2.80
CA LEU A 80 9.33 -10.71 -3.71
C LEU A 80 9.57 -9.67 -4.81
N PHE A 81 8.51 -9.10 -5.39
CA PHE A 81 8.59 -8.18 -6.53
C PHE A 81 9.28 -6.87 -6.19
N THR A 82 9.11 -6.39 -4.98
CA THR A 82 9.72 -5.14 -4.50
C THR A 82 11.15 -5.30 -3.99
N GLY A 83 11.69 -6.53 -4.01
CA GLY A 83 13.05 -6.81 -3.56
C GLY A 83 13.19 -7.04 -2.06
N HIS A 84 12.09 -7.29 -1.35
CA HIS A 84 12.14 -7.72 0.04
C HIS A 84 12.60 -9.17 0.17
N GLN A 85 13.25 -9.45 1.30
CA GLN A 85 13.50 -10.82 1.72
C GLN A 85 12.19 -11.61 1.81
N THR A 86 12.10 -12.71 1.07
CA THR A 86 10.87 -13.50 0.96
C THR A 86 11.09 -14.89 1.53
N PRO A 87 10.36 -15.29 2.59
CA PRO A 87 10.41 -16.67 3.06
C PRO A 87 9.98 -17.64 1.98
N LEU A 88 10.67 -18.78 1.84
CA LEU A 88 10.25 -19.81 0.86
C LEU A 88 8.82 -20.27 1.12
N SER A 89 8.37 -20.28 2.38
CA SER A 89 7.00 -20.62 2.76
C SER A 89 5.94 -19.67 2.18
N ALA A 90 6.32 -18.45 1.78
CA ALA A 90 5.41 -17.49 1.16
C ALA A 90 5.21 -17.75 -0.34
N LEU A 91 6.05 -18.57 -0.95
CA LEU A 91 5.90 -18.95 -2.36
C LEU A 91 4.82 -20.04 -2.52
N PRO A 92 4.09 -20.05 -3.68
CA PRO A 92 3.21 -21.17 -4.01
C PRO A 92 3.95 -22.50 -3.95
N ALA A 93 3.27 -23.54 -3.45
CA ALA A 93 3.90 -24.85 -3.17
C ALA A 93 4.52 -25.51 -4.42
N ASP A 94 3.90 -25.36 -5.57
CA ASP A 94 4.41 -25.89 -6.84
C ASP A 94 5.67 -25.14 -7.29
N ILE A 95 5.69 -23.82 -7.21
CA ILE A 95 6.87 -22.99 -7.50
C ILE A 95 8.04 -23.37 -6.58
N ARG A 96 7.76 -23.53 -5.29
CA ARG A 96 8.79 -23.91 -4.31
C ARG A 96 9.40 -25.28 -4.62
N ARG A 97 8.61 -26.24 -5.11
CA ARG A 97 9.09 -27.57 -5.48
C ARG A 97 10.00 -27.58 -6.72
N GLU A 98 9.82 -26.62 -7.60
CA GLU A 98 10.63 -26.46 -8.81
C GLU A 98 11.92 -25.68 -8.59
N LEU A 99 12.07 -25.03 -7.42
CA LEU A 99 13.35 -24.42 -7.07
C LEU A 99 14.43 -25.50 -6.97
N PRO A 100 15.64 -25.24 -7.53
CA PRO A 100 16.79 -26.11 -7.26
C PRO A 100 17.07 -26.17 -5.75
N ASP A 101 17.88 -27.13 -5.30
CA ASP A 101 18.27 -27.23 -3.90
C ASP A 101 18.70 -25.86 -3.37
N TRP A 102 17.83 -25.25 -2.57
CA TRP A 102 18.01 -23.90 -2.05
C TRP A 102 18.38 -23.98 -0.57
N PRO A 103 19.61 -23.58 -0.22
CA PRO A 103 20.13 -23.81 1.14
C PRO A 103 19.57 -22.83 2.19
N GLU A 104 18.96 -21.73 1.75
CA GLU A 104 18.50 -20.65 2.64
C GLU A 104 16.98 -20.70 2.82
N PRO A 105 16.45 -20.29 4.00
CA PRO A 105 15.00 -20.26 4.24
C PRO A 105 14.30 -19.10 3.52
N VAL A 106 15.04 -18.24 2.84
CA VAL A 106 14.58 -17.01 2.19
C VAL A 106 15.14 -16.86 0.80
N ILE A 107 14.45 -16.14 -0.06
CA ILE A 107 14.88 -15.81 -1.41
C ILE A 107 14.64 -14.34 -1.71
N TYR A 108 15.44 -13.79 -2.64
CA TYR A 108 15.25 -12.47 -3.22
C TYR A 108 14.90 -12.58 -4.71
N HIS A 109 14.20 -11.60 -5.23
CA HIS A 109 13.73 -11.56 -6.62
C HIS A 109 14.84 -11.86 -7.63
N ASP A 110 16.00 -11.22 -7.49
CA ASP A 110 17.10 -11.33 -8.46
C ASP A 110 17.78 -12.71 -8.44
N ARG A 111 17.57 -13.50 -7.40
CA ARG A 111 18.12 -14.85 -7.24
C ARG A 111 17.13 -15.94 -7.68
N MET A 112 15.91 -15.58 -7.93
CA MET A 112 14.90 -16.53 -8.39
C MET A 112 15.12 -16.88 -9.85
N PRO A 113 15.00 -18.18 -10.26
CA PRO A 113 15.02 -18.56 -11.67
C PRO A 113 14.03 -17.73 -12.51
N ALA A 114 14.46 -17.29 -13.67
CA ALA A 114 13.68 -16.31 -14.46
C ALA A 114 12.30 -16.81 -14.86
N ASP A 115 12.18 -18.08 -15.25
CA ASP A 115 10.93 -18.73 -15.65
C ASP A 115 9.94 -18.81 -14.48
N LEU A 116 10.40 -19.19 -13.29
CA LEU A 116 9.57 -19.23 -12.08
C LEU A 116 9.17 -17.82 -11.63
N ARG A 117 10.07 -16.87 -11.75
CA ARG A 117 9.81 -15.47 -11.47
C ARG A 117 8.75 -14.89 -12.39
N ASP A 118 8.87 -15.12 -13.70
CA ASP A 118 7.91 -14.65 -14.70
C ASP A 118 6.53 -15.29 -14.50
N GLU A 119 6.48 -16.56 -14.10
CA GLU A 119 5.25 -17.24 -13.76
C GLU A 119 4.57 -16.63 -12.52
N LEU A 120 5.32 -16.23 -11.49
CA LEU A 120 4.77 -15.53 -10.33
C LEU A 120 4.16 -14.17 -10.72
N TRP A 121 4.83 -13.39 -11.55
CA TRP A 121 4.29 -12.14 -12.08
C TRP A 121 2.98 -12.37 -12.85
N ARG A 122 2.95 -13.37 -13.71
CA ARG A 122 1.75 -13.73 -14.46
C ARG A 122 0.59 -14.11 -13.54
N ARG A 123 0.84 -14.96 -12.55
CA ARG A 123 -0.17 -15.37 -11.57
C ARG A 123 -0.69 -14.20 -10.74
N TYR A 124 0.19 -13.30 -10.35
CA TYR A 124 -0.19 -12.10 -9.61
C TYR A 124 -1.19 -11.24 -10.41
N GLN A 125 -0.88 -10.98 -11.66
CA GLN A 125 -1.77 -10.21 -12.54
C GLN A 125 -3.12 -10.90 -12.73
N LEU A 126 -3.13 -12.21 -12.98
CA LEU A 126 -4.36 -12.99 -13.12
C LEU A 126 -5.21 -12.97 -11.84
N ALA A 127 -4.59 -12.98 -10.68
CA ALA A 127 -5.30 -12.92 -9.42
C ALA A 127 -6.03 -11.58 -9.21
N LEU A 128 -5.59 -10.50 -9.87
CA LEU A 128 -6.23 -9.18 -9.78
C LEU A 128 -7.41 -9.01 -10.76
N GLU A 129 -7.54 -9.87 -11.76
CA GLU A 129 -8.55 -9.74 -12.83
C GLU A 129 -10.00 -9.60 -12.31
N PRO A 130 -10.46 -10.34 -11.29
CA PRO A 130 -11.82 -10.16 -10.79
C PRO A 130 -12.10 -8.75 -10.26
N LEU A 131 -11.12 -8.09 -9.66
CA LEU A 131 -11.24 -6.69 -9.23
C LEU A 131 -11.17 -5.72 -10.42
N ARG A 132 -10.31 -6.00 -11.39
CA ARG A 132 -10.21 -5.17 -12.61
C ARG A 132 -11.48 -5.23 -13.43
N MET A 133 -12.02 -6.42 -13.66
CA MET A 133 -13.25 -6.63 -14.45
C MET A 133 -14.49 -6.02 -13.81
N THR A 134 -14.52 -5.90 -12.49
CA THR A 134 -15.64 -5.27 -11.77
C THR A 134 -15.44 -3.76 -11.54
N GLY A 135 -14.33 -3.18 -12.04
CA GLY A 135 -14.03 -1.76 -11.86
C GLY A 135 -13.64 -1.38 -10.43
N LYS A 136 -13.27 -2.37 -9.60
CA LYS A 136 -12.94 -2.15 -8.18
C LYS A 136 -11.44 -2.16 -7.88
N LEU A 137 -10.59 -2.40 -8.88
CA LEU A 137 -9.14 -2.30 -8.72
C LEU A 137 -8.71 -0.84 -8.80
N GLY A 138 -8.11 -0.35 -7.72
CA GLY A 138 -7.41 0.93 -7.68
C GLY A 138 -5.95 0.77 -8.08
N ALA A 139 -5.04 1.35 -7.29
CA ALA A 139 -3.61 1.21 -7.54
C ALA A 139 -3.07 -0.15 -7.05
N VAL A 140 -2.14 -0.70 -7.82
CA VAL A 140 -1.23 -1.74 -7.34
C VAL A 140 -0.03 -1.03 -6.72
N HIS A 141 0.11 -1.17 -5.40
CA HIS A 141 1.04 -0.38 -4.60
C HIS A 141 2.35 -1.12 -4.35
N PHE A 142 3.45 -0.56 -4.86
CA PHE A 142 4.81 -1.08 -4.71
C PHE A 142 5.54 -0.27 -3.64
N GLN A 143 5.59 -0.80 -2.43
CA GLN A 143 6.41 -0.27 -1.35
C GLN A 143 7.77 -0.94 -1.37
N PHE A 144 8.83 -0.17 -1.65
CA PHE A 144 10.20 -0.69 -1.75
C PHE A 144 10.89 -0.69 -0.39
N PRO A 145 11.74 -1.70 -0.10
CA PRO A 145 12.49 -1.77 1.15
C PRO A 145 13.58 -0.69 1.26
N PRO A 146 14.11 -0.43 2.48
CA PRO A 146 15.12 0.61 2.70
C PRO A 146 16.44 0.42 1.93
N TRP A 147 16.75 -0.78 1.48
CA TRP A 147 17.95 -1.04 0.67
C TRP A 147 17.79 -0.76 -0.82
N ILE A 148 16.58 -0.46 -1.27
CA ILE A 148 16.33 0.05 -2.62
C ILE A 148 16.54 1.57 -2.60
N ARG A 149 17.75 1.99 -3.00
CA ARG A 149 18.19 3.38 -2.96
C ARG A 149 18.10 4.04 -4.33
N ARG A 150 18.14 5.36 -4.38
CA ARG A 150 18.22 6.16 -5.62
C ARG A 150 19.60 6.00 -6.29
N ALA A 151 19.86 4.82 -6.80
CA ALA A 151 21.06 4.43 -7.52
C ALA A 151 20.63 3.58 -8.74
N ALA A 152 21.52 3.30 -9.65
CA ALA A 152 21.24 2.59 -10.90
C ALA A 152 20.45 1.28 -10.66
N ARG A 153 20.89 0.47 -9.69
CA ARG A 153 20.22 -0.82 -9.36
C ARG A 153 18.81 -0.61 -8.80
N GLY A 154 18.63 0.37 -7.92
CA GLY A 154 17.33 0.71 -7.34
C GLY A 154 16.36 1.22 -8.40
N ARG A 155 16.80 2.13 -9.25
CA ARG A 155 16.02 2.62 -10.39
C ARG A 155 15.63 1.49 -11.34
N ALA A 156 16.54 0.59 -11.65
CA ALA A 156 16.28 -0.56 -12.51
C ALA A 156 15.21 -1.48 -11.92
N ARG A 157 15.23 -1.71 -10.59
CA ARG A 157 14.22 -2.52 -9.89
C ARG A 157 12.83 -1.87 -10.00
N VAL A 158 12.74 -0.58 -9.74
CA VAL A 158 11.48 0.17 -9.85
C VAL A 158 10.95 0.16 -11.28
N ALA A 159 11.82 0.42 -12.25
CA ALA A 159 11.46 0.42 -13.68
C ALA A 159 10.98 -0.95 -14.15
N ASP A 160 11.60 -2.05 -13.70
CA ASP A 160 11.15 -3.40 -14.03
C ASP A 160 9.75 -3.70 -13.48
N CYS A 161 9.46 -3.28 -12.25
CA CYS A 161 8.12 -3.41 -11.68
C CYS A 161 7.08 -2.64 -12.50
N ALA A 162 7.36 -1.39 -12.84
CA ALA A 162 6.47 -0.55 -13.64
C ALA A 162 6.19 -1.17 -15.02
N ARG A 163 7.23 -1.63 -15.72
CA ARG A 163 7.11 -2.26 -17.03
C ARG A 163 6.28 -3.55 -16.98
N ARG A 164 6.47 -4.37 -15.96
CA ARG A 164 5.71 -5.64 -15.81
C ARG A 164 4.23 -5.41 -15.49
N MET A 165 3.89 -4.24 -14.98
CA MET A 165 2.54 -3.87 -14.59
C MET A 165 1.98 -2.70 -15.43
N GLU A 166 2.48 -2.50 -16.66
CA GLU A 166 2.13 -1.34 -17.50
C GLU A 166 0.64 -1.20 -17.82
N GLU A 167 -0.12 -2.30 -17.75
CA GLU A 167 -1.58 -2.28 -17.95
C GLU A 167 -2.37 -1.92 -16.67
N HIS A 168 -1.69 -1.67 -15.57
CA HIS A 168 -2.28 -1.37 -14.26
C HIS A 168 -1.88 0.03 -13.79
N LEU A 169 -2.72 0.61 -12.94
CA LEU A 169 -2.35 1.84 -12.24
C LEU A 169 -1.38 1.48 -11.10
N VAL A 170 -0.12 1.82 -11.28
CA VAL A 170 0.96 1.49 -10.33
C VAL A 170 1.28 2.70 -9.46
N SER A 171 1.32 2.51 -8.16
CA SER A 171 1.86 3.48 -7.22
C SER A 171 3.17 2.98 -6.60
N VAL A 172 4.10 3.89 -6.33
CA VAL A 172 5.40 3.57 -5.73
C VAL A 172 5.62 4.35 -4.44
N GLU A 173 6.19 3.68 -3.45
CA GLU A 173 6.58 4.27 -2.18
C GLU A 173 8.00 3.87 -1.83
N PHE A 174 8.82 4.87 -1.53
CA PHE A 174 10.22 4.65 -1.14
C PHE A 174 10.38 4.67 0.37
N ARG A 175 11.37 3.93 0.87
CA ARG A 175 11.71 3.79 2.29
C ARG A 175 13.19 4.05 2.57
N HIS A 176 13.84 4.85 1.71
CA HIS A 176 15.19 5.33 1.93
C HIS A 176 15.28 6.80 1.56
N ARG A 177 15.92 7.61 2.43
CA ARG A 177 16.01 9.07 2.26
C ARG A 177 16.67 9.51 0.95
N SER A 178 17.54 8.69 0.35
CA SER A 178 18.27 9.04 -0.88
C SER A 178 17.38 9.48 -2.04
N TRP A 179 16.12 9.06 -2.05
CA TRP A 179 15.17 9.44 -3.10
C TRP A 179 14.77 10.92 -3.03
N PHE A 180 14.82 11.51 -1.82
CA PHE A 180 14.35 12.89 -1.56
C PHE A 180 15.29 13.67 -0.64
N GLU A 181 16.58 13.32 -0.61
CA GLU A 181 17.56 13.91 0.32
C GLU A 181 17.96 15.36 0.01
N SER A 182 17.63 15.84 -1.17
CA SER A 182 17.90 17.21 -1.63
C SER A 182 16.82 17.67 -2.62
N PRO A 183 16.70 18.99 -2.87
CA PRO A 183 15.79 19.48 -3.92
C PRO A 183 16.08 18.87 -5.29
N SER A 184 17.35 18.70 -5.65
CA SER A 184 17.76 18.05 -6.91
C SER A 184 17.35 16.59 -6.96
N ALA A 185 17.59 15.82 -5.90
CA ALA A 185 17.17 14.43 -5.80
C ALA A 185 15.64 14.30 -5.89
N THR A 186 14.90 15.18 -5.26
CA THR A 186 13.44 15.21 -5.32
C THR A 186 12.94 15.47 -6.74
N THR A 187 13.46 16.49 -7.41
CA THR A 187 13.10 16.80 -8.80
C THR A 187 13.38 15.62 -9.72
N ASP A 188 14.54 14.99 -9.56
CA ASP A 188 14.98 13.84 -10.35
C ASP A 188 14.12 12.60 -10.10
N THR A 189 13.74 12.35 -8.85
CA THR A 189 12.85 11.23 -8.49
C THR A 189 11.44 11.42 -9.06
N LEU A 190 10.87 12.63 -8.95
CA LEU A 190 9.56 12.94 -9.50
C LEU A 190 9.53 12.84 -11.04
N ALA A 191 10.60 13.29 -11.71
CA ALA A 191 10.75 13.12 -13.14
C ALA A 191 10.81 11.63 -13.53
N PHE A 192 11.58 10.85 -12.78
CA PHE A 192 11.67 9.40 -12.96
C PHE A 192 10.31 8.69 -12.79
N GLU A 193 9.53 9.06 -11.77
CA GLU A 193 8.18 8.54 -11.58
C GLU A 193 7.25 8.90 -12.76
N ARG A 194 7.31 10.14 -13.24
CA ARG A 194 6.52 10.59 -14.40
C ARG A 194 6.90 9.86 -15.68
N ASP A 195 8.19 9.65 -15.92
CA ASP A 195 8.69 8.93 -17.10
C ASP A 195 8.25 7.45 -17.09
N LEU A 196 8.13 6.86 -15.91
CA LEU A 196 7.60 5.50 -15.76
C LEU A 196 6.06 5.43 -15.78
N GLY A 197 5.37 6.56 -15.72
CA GLY A 197 3.90 6.60 -15.64
C GLY A 197 3.36 6.03 -14.34
N VAL A 198 4.06 6.21 -13.23
CA VAL A 198 3.64 5.72 -11.91
C VAL A 198 3.18 6.83 -10.99
N VAL A 199 2.30 6.48 -10.06
CA VAL A 199 1.74 7.38 -9.05
C VAL A 199 2.74 7.54 -7.91
N HIS A 200 3.10 8.80 -7.63
CA HIS A 200 3.85 9.16 -6.44
C HIS A 200 3.01 8.92 -5.19
N THR A 201 3.62 8.37 -4.15
CA THR A 201 2.98 8.26 -2.83
C THR A 201 3.49 9.37 -1.92
N VAL A 202 2.59 10.26 -1.49
CA VAL A 202 2.87 11.17 -0.39
C VAL A 202 2.86 10.36 0.91
N VAL A 203 3.94 10.43 1.67
CA VAL A 203 4.14 9.61 2.88
C VAL A 203 4.16 10.51 4.10
N ASP A 204 3.26 10.25 5.06
CA ASP A 204 3.37 10.82 6.41
C ASP A 204 3.92 9.77 7.37
N SER A 205 5.12 10.00 7.88
CA SER A 205 5.86 9.08 8.74
C SER A 205 6.83 9.84 9.64
N PRO A 206 7.44 9.20 10.65
CA PRO A 206 8.54 9.79 11.40
C PRO A 206 9.64 10.30 10.47
N GLN A 207 10.36 11.33 10.89
CA GLN A 207 11.42 11.98 10.11
C GLN A 207 12.78 11.80 10.77
N GLY A 208 13.85 12.00 9.98
CA GLY A 208 15.23 12.02 10.49
C GLY A 208 15.94 10.68 10.49
N PHE A 209 15.36 9.63 9.92
CA PHE A 209 15.97 8.30 9.78
C PHE A 209 16.36 8.02 8.33
N ASP A 210 17.34 7.14 8.13
CA ASP A 210 17.73 6.70 6.77
C ASP A 210 16.62 5.95 6.04
N ASN A 211 15.76 5.27 6.78
CA ASN A 211 14.64 4.47 6.28
C ASN A 211 13.30 5.22 6.31
N THR A 212 13.33 6.54 6.31
CA THR A 212 12.16 7.40 6.17
C THR A 212 12.34 8.37 5.01
N VAL A 213 11.24 8.87 4.51
CA VAL A 213 11.20 9.89 3.46
C VAL A 213 10.35 11.08 3.92
N PRO A 214 10.65 12.29 3.47
CA PRO A 214 9.80 13.44 3.75
C PRO A 214 8.46 13.31 3.02
N ALA A 215 7.45 14.02 3.50
CA ALA A 215 6.19 14.17 2.77
C ALA A 215 6.41 15.12 1.58
N VAL A 216 6.50 14.54 0.38
CA VAL A 216 6.62 15.29 -0.87
C VAL A 216 5.23 15.42 -1.47
N TRP A 217 4.65 16.63 -1.36
CA TRP A 217 3.28 16.93 -1.79
C TRP A 217 3.22 17.23 -3.29
N GLU A 218 3.36 16.19 -4.09
CA GLU A 218 3.37 16.26 -5.54
C GLU A 218 2.47 15.17 -6.15
N CYS A 219 1.88 15.46 -7.30
CA CYS A 219 1.12 14.53 -8.11
C CYS A 219 1.89 14.23 -9.39
N THR A 220 2.13 12.97 -9.69
CA THR A 220 2.87 12.53 -10.88
C THR A 220 1.99 11.87 -11.93
N HIS A 221 0.71 11.59 -11.61
CA HIS A 221 -0.18 10.86 -12.50
C HIS A 221 -1.58 11.47 -12.52
N PRO A 222 -2.20 11.67 -13.71
CA PRO A 222 -3.50 12.34 -13.81
C PRO A 222 -4.69 11.55 -13.26
N GLU A 223 -4.55 10.25 -13.05
CA GLU A 223 -5.64 9.42 -12.56
C GLU A 223 -5.72 9.35 -11.04
N LEU A 224 -4.59 9.45 -10.31
CA LEU A 224 -4.57 9.24 -8.88
C LEU A 224 -3.55 10.12 -8.14
N THR A 225 -4.00 10.72 -7.05
CA THR A 225 -3.19 11.23 -5.95
C THR A 225 -3.27 10.24 -4.78
N LEU A 226 -2.14 9.82 -4.23
CA LEU A 226 -2.09 8.85 -3.13
C LEU A 226 -1.35 9.43 -1.92
N LEU A 227 -2.01 9.40 -0.76
CA LEU A 227 -1.45 9.72 0.56
C LEU A 227 -1.49 8.47 1.43
N ARG A 228 -0.35 8.08 2.01
CA ARG A 228 -0.29 7.02 3.02
C ARG A 228 0.21 7.58 4.34
N LEU A 229 -0.53 7.30 5.41
CA LEU A 229 -0.30 7.83 6.75
C LEU A 229 0.15 6.69 7.67
N HIS A 230 1.43 6.70 8.03
CA HIS A 230 2.06 5.65 8.85
C HIS A 230 2.13 6.00 10.34
N GLY A 231 1.66 7.18 10.71
CA GLY A 231 1.85 7.71 12.04
C GLY A 231 3.23 8.35 12.23
N ARG A 232 3.40 8.97 13.39
CA ARG A 232 4.62 9.73 13.74
C ARG A 232 5.27 9.20 15.02
N ASN A 233 5.18 7.89 15.24
CA ASN A 233 5.77 7.23 16.41
C ASN A 233 7.29 7.06 16.23
N THR A 234 8.01 8.13 16.48
CA THR A 234 9.48 8.18 16.34
C THR A 234 10.17 7.20 17.29
N ALA A 235 9.66 7.03 18.50
CA ALA A 235 10.26 6.17 19.51
C ALA A 235 10.25 4.68 19.13
N ALA A 236 9.22 4.24 18.41
CA ALA A 236 9.05 2.83 18.03
C ALA A 236 9.51 2.50 16.61
N TRP A 237 9.88 3.50 15.80
CA TRP A 237 10.12 3.31 14.36
C TRP A 237 11.20 2.26 14.04
N ASN A 238 12.31 2.31 14.74
CA ASN A 238 13.47 1.43 14.53
C ASN A 238 13.73 0.47 15.70
N VAL A 239 12.76 0.23 16.56
CA VAL A 239 12.92 -0.72 17.67
C VAL A 239 12.97 -2.14 17.12
N SER A 240 14.07 -2.86 17.42
CA SER A 240 14.26 -4.25 17.02
C SER A 240 13.30 -5.17 17.77
N GLY A 241 12.75 -6.18 17.07
CA GLY A 241 11.89 -7.19 17.66
C GLY A 241 10.46 -6.71 17.97
N ALA A 242 10.15 -5.44 17.76
CA ALA A 242 8.77 -4.98 17.80
C ALA A 242 8.00 -5.62 16.64
N ALA A 243 6.84 -6.19 16.92
CA ALA A 243 5.90 -6.53 15.85
C ALA A 243 5.68 -5.28 14.99
N SER A 244 5.52 -5.46 13.69
CA SER A 244 5.36 -4.34 12.74
C SER A 244 4.26 -3.36 13.15
N SER A 245 3.25 -3.83 13.88
CA SER A 245 2.20 -3.04 14.50
C SER A 245 2.71 -2.00 15.51
N GLY A 246 3.79 -2.24 16.24
CA GLY A 246 4.32 -1.30 17.24
C GLY A 246 4.79 0.03 16.65
N ARG A 247 5.45 0.01 15.49
CA ARG A 247 5.91 1.23 14.82
C ARG A 247 4.77 2.06 14.22
N PHE A 248 3.64 1.44 13.93
CA PHE A 248 2.45 2.08 13.37
C PHE A 248 1.39 2.40 14.43
N GLN A 249 1.72 2.23 15.71
CA GLN A 249 0.87 2.63 16.82
C GLN A 249 0.96 4.15 17.02
N TYR A 250 0.02 4.84 16.44
CA TYR A 250 -0.08 6.30 16.49
C TYR A 250 -1.52 6.75 16.28
N GLU A 251 -1.95 7.71 17.05
CA GLU A 251 -3.24 8.38 16.89
C GLU A 251 -3.00 9.84 16.50
N TYR A 252 -3.43 10.19 15.30
CA TYR A 252 -3.36 11.57 14.83
C TYR A 252 -4.28 12.46 15.62
N SER A 253 -3.81 13.66 15.98
CA SER A 253 -4.65 14.67 16.61
C SER A 253 -5.61 15.30 15.59
N GLU A 254 -6.67 15.94 16.08
CA GLU A 254 -7.61 16.68 15.23
C GLU A 254 -6.90 17.77 14.41
N GLN A 255 -5.93 18.47 15.00
CA GLN A 255 -5.15 19.49 14.32
C GLN A 255 -4.30 18.88 13.20
N GLU A 256 -3.59 17.79 13.47
CA GLU A 256 -2.80 17.09 12.46
C GLU A 256 -3.66 16.62 11.29
N LEU A 257 -4.83 16.06 11.58
CA LEU A 257 -5.76 15.61 10.55
C LEU A 257 -6.31 16.77 9.72
N ALA A 258 -6.64 17.90 10.34
CA ALA A 258 -7.12 19.09 9.63
C ALA A 258 -6.05 19.66 8.67
N GLU A 259 -4.81 19.79 9.13
CA GLU A 259 -3.68 20.26 8.32
C GLU A 259 -3.38 19.32 7.13
N LEU A 260 -3.38 18.02 7.39
CA LEU A 260 -3.17 17.00 6.35
C LEU A 260 -4.32 16.98 5.34
N ALA A 261 -5.56 17.10 5.81
CA ALA A 261 -6.75 17.12 4.95
C ALA A 261 -6.74 18.33 4.01
N GLU A 262 -6.36 19.52 4.50
CA GLU A 262 -6.24 20.72 3.69
C GLU A 262 -5.19 20.58 2.58
N ARG A 263 -4.02 20.04 2.91
CA ARG A 263 -2.96 19.77 1.93
C ARG A 263 -3.37 18.73 0.90
N PHE A 264 -3.97 17.64 1.38
CA PHE A 264 -4.44 16.57 0.53
C PHE A 264 -5.53 17.05 -0.44
N ALA A 265 -6.51 17.81 0.02
CA ALA A 265 -7.57 18.35 -0.83
C ALA A 265 -7.03 19.25 -1.95
N ARG A 266 -6.02 20.08 -1.64
CA ARG A 266 -5.36 20.92 -2.66
C ARG A 266 -4.62 20.09 -3.70
N LEU A 267 -3.88 19.07 -3.27
CA LEU A 267 -3.13 18.21 -4.18
C LEU A 267 -4.06 17.35 -5.04
N ALA A 268 -5.14 16.87 -4.44
CA ALA A 268 -6.14 16.03 -5.09
C ALA A 268 -6.77 16.67 -6.33
N ALA A 269 -6.85 18.01 -6.38
CA ALA A 269 -7.37 18.74 -7.53
C ALA A 269 -6.58 18.50 -8.84
N GLN A 270 -5.39 17.90 -8.77
CA GLN A 270 -4.53 17.59 -9.91
C GLN A 270 -4.80 16.21 -10.55
N SER A 271 -5.71 15.44 -9.99
CA SER A 271 -6.02 14.07 -10.48
C SER A 271 -7.52 13.77 -10.47
N ALA A 272 -7.92 12.73 -11.20
CA ALA A 272 -9.31 12.32 -11.30
C ALA A 272 -9.86 11.77 -9.98
N GLN A 273 -9.02 11.12 -9.18
CA GLN A 273 -9.36 10.64 -7.84
C GLN A 273 -8.16 10.76 -6.91
N ALA A 274 -8.44 10.75 -5.61
CA ALA A 274 -7.41 10.80 -4.59
C ALA A 274 -7.75 9.84 -3.44
N HIS A 275 -6.76 9.08 -3.01
CA HIS A 275 -6.88 8.09 -1.96
C HIS A 275 -6.00 8.47 -0.77
N ALA A 276 -6.58 8.48 0.43
CA ALA A 276 -5.87 8.57 1.70
C ALA A 276 -5.99 7.25 2.45
N VAL A 277 -4.86 6.62 2.74
CA VAL A 277 -4.78 5.29 3.37
C VAL A 277 -4.08 5.40 4.71
N PHE A 278 -4.81 5.11 5.78
CA PHE A 278 -4.28 5.04 7.14
C PHE A 278 -3.67 3.67 7.41
N ASN A 279 -2.38 3.65 7.65
CA ASN A 279 -1.60 2.45 7.98
C ASN A 279 -1.23 2.39 9.48
N THR A 280 -1.99 3.05 10.34
CA THR A 280 -1.83 3.03 11.80
C THR A 280 -2.59 1.84 12.39
N ASN A 281 -2.03 0.64 12.18
CA ASN A 281 -2.68 -0.65 12.43
C ASN A 281 -2.55 -1.10 13.90
N PHE A 282 -2.96 -0.26 14.83
CA PHE A 282 -3.08 -0.66 16.24
C PHE A 282 -4.52 -0.43 16.71
N GLU A 283 -5.18 -1.53 17.11
CA GLU A 283 -6.59 -1.51 17.53
C GLU A 283 -7.45 -0.78 16.46
N ASP A 284 -8.34 0.10 16.87
CA ASP A 284 -9.20 0.89 15.99
C ASP A 284 -8.67 2.30 15.66
N GLN A 285 -7.40 2.60 15.97
CA GLN A 285 -6.81 3.93 15.74
C GLN A 285 -6.90 4.35 14.27
N GLY A 286 -6.54 3.46 13.35
CA GLY A 286 -6.65 3.73 11.91
C GLY A 286 -8.09 3.98 11.47
N MET A 287 -9.05 3.22 11.99
CA MET A 287 -10.46 3.39 11.66
C MET A 287 -11.00 4.75 12.14
N ARG A 288 -10.70 5.13 13.37
CA ARG A 288 -11.13 6.43 13.94
C ARG A 288 -10.48 7.60 13.22
N ASN A 289 -9.19 7.53 12.94
CA ASN A 289 -8.48 8.58 12.21
C ASN A 289 -8.96 8.69 10.75
N ALA A 290 -9.19 7.58 10.06
CA ALA A 290 -9.73 7.59 8.70
C ALA A 290 -11.12 8.24 8.66
N ALA A 291 -11.99 7.94 9.59
CA ALA A 291 -13.32 8.54 9.68
C ALA A 291 -13.24 10.05 9.96
N ALA A 292 -12.39 10.47 10.90
CA ALA A 292 -12.18 11.89 11.21
C ALA A 292 -11.56 12.66 10.03
N PHE A 293 -10.62 12.06 9.33
CA PHE A 293 -10.02 12.64 8.13
C PHE A 293 -11.05 12.83 7.00
N ALA A 294 -11.88 11.81 6.76
CA ALA A 294 -12.95 11.91 5.78
C ALA A 294 -13.94 13.03 6.13
N ALA A 295 -14.29 13.18 7.41
CA ALA A 295 -15.14 14.27 7.88
C ALA A 295 -14.50 15.65 7.64
N ALA A 296 -13.18 15.77 7.85
CA ALA A 296 -12.43 17.02 7.59
C ALA A 296 -12.36 17.37 6.08
N LEU A 297 -12.50 16.39 5.19
CA LEU A 297 -12.53 16.61 3.74
C LEU A 297 -13.93 16.97 3.22
N ALA A 298 -14.98 16.70 3.98
CA ALA A 298 -16.33 17.04 3.56
C ALA A 298 -16.52 18.57 3.47
N PRO A 299 -17.16 19.10 2.42
CA PRO A 299 -17.47 20.53 2.37
C PRO A 299 -18.38 20.90 3.56
N ALA A 300 -18.09 22.05 4.18
CA ALA A 300 -18.86 22.59 5.29
C ALA A 300 -20.31 22.96 4.87
#